data_530889b82ada4a34089b7f88677081ba
#
_entry.id   530889b82ada4a34089b7f88677081ba
#
_cell.length_a   1.000
_cell.length_b   1.000
_cell.length_c   1.000
_cell.angle_alpha   90.00
_cell.angle_beta   90.00
_cell.angle_gamma   90.00
#
_symmetry.space_group_name_H-M   'P 1'
#
loop_
_entity.id
_entity.type
_entity.pdbx_description
1 polymer ?
#
loop_
_entity_poly.entity_id
_entity_poly.type
_entity_poly.pdbx_seq_one_letter_code
_entity_poly.pdbx_strand_id
1 'polypeptide(L)'
;MITDIRLRSQQLLKPEFKDPRDLVSWMGGMQAQDYPRAKWALGVRLKSATIRVVDEAIRRGDILRTHVMRPTWHFVTSEDIRWMLKLSSQRIITACNSFARSNGIDIPESLYTKANDHFCKILEGNNHLTKQELGDEMVKAGIIPDPAAVGYLITR
;
A
#
# COMPACT_ATOMS: atom_id res chain seq x y z
N MET A 1 -1.11 -19.34 -28.56
CA MET A 1 -2.51 -18.92 -28.42
C MET A 1 -2.64 -17.82 -27.39
N ILE A 2 -3.74 -17.05 -27.33
CA ILE A 2 -3.89 -15.90 -26.42
C ILE A 2 -3.72 -16.31 -24.95
N THR A 3 -4.24 -17.47 -24.54
CA THR A 3 -4.10 -17.99 -23.18
C THR A 3 -2.63 -18.15 -22.76
N ASP A 4 -1.81 -18.75 -23.63
CA ASP A 4 -0.37 -18.97 -23.34
C ASP A 4 0.39 -17.66 -23.22
N ILE A 5 0.06 -16.69 -24.10
CA ILE A 5 0.65 -15.34 -24.04
C ILE A 5 0.32 -14.67 -22.70
N ARG A 6 -0.94 -14.74 -22.26
CA ARG A 6 -1.37 -14.21 -20.97
C ARG A 6 -0.67 -14.87 -19.80
N LEU A 7 -0.57 -16.20 -19.78
CA LEU A 7 0.10 -16.94 -18.72
C LEU A 7 1.61 -16.64 -18.69
N ARG A 8 2.24 -16.49 -19.85
CA ARG A 8 3.65 -16.08 -19.94
C ARG A 8 3.86 -14.65 -19.45
N SER A 9 3.09 -13.68 -19.93
CA SER A 9 3.19 -12.29 -19.50
C SER A 9 2.88 -12.10 -18.01
N GLN A 10 2.11 -13.01 -17.42
CA GLN A 10 1.83 -13.05 -15.98
C GLN A 10 2.85 -13.87 -15.19
N GLN A 11 3.91 -14.36 -15.83
CA GLN A 11 4.95 -15.18 -15.20
C GLN A 11 4.43 -16.48 -14.56
N LEU A 12 3.29 -17.03 -15.04
CA LEU A 12 2.67 -18.23 -14.49
C LEU A 12 3.07 -19.50 -15.23
N LEU A 13 3.27 -19.43 -16.55
CA LEU A 13 3.63 -20.60 -17.34
C LEU A 13 5.13 -20.88 -17.33
N LYS A 14 5.95 -19.82 -17.36
CA LYS A 14 7.40 -19.91 -17.34
C LYS A 14 7.95 -18.72 -16.55
N PRO A 15 8.03 -18.83 -15.24
CA PRO A 15 8.61 -17.79 -14.39
C PRO A 15 10.06 -17.47 -14.81
N GLU A 16 10.39 -16.20 -14.95
CA GLU A 16 11.72 -15.74 -15.34
C GLU A 16 12.48 -15.08 -14.21
N PHE A 17 11.76 -14.51 -13.23
CA PHE A 17 12.32 -13.78 -12.11
C PHE A 17 12.64 -14.71 -10.93
N LYS A 18 13.71 -14.39 -10.20
CA LYS A 18 14.06 -14.99 -8.90
C LYS A 18 13.79 -14.06 -7.74
N ASP A 19 13.93 -12.75 -7.98
CA ASP A 19 13.74 -11.73 -6.97
C ASP A 19 12.29 -11.19 -7.02
N PRO A 20 11.60 -11.15 -5.86
CA PRO A 20 10.26 -10.59 -5.78
C PRO A 20 10.15 -9.12 -6.21
N ARG A 21 11.18 -8.30 -5.93
CA ARG A 21 11.24 -6.90 -6.36
C ARG A 21 11.20 -6.77 -7.88
N ASP A 22 12.05 -7.55 -8.57
CA ASP A 22 12.13 -7.51 -10.04
C ASP A 22 10.81 -7.95 -10.68
N LEU A 23 10.14 -8.96 -10.09
CA LEU A 23 8.82 -9.38 -10.51
C LEU A 23 7.77 -8.27 -10.33
N VAL A 24 7.74 -7.61 -9.17
CA VAL A 24 6.80 -6.51 -8.91
C VAL A 24 7.05 -5.33 -9.84
N SER A 25 8.30 -5.01 -10.10
CA SER A 25 8.70 -3.99 -11.09
C SER A 25 8.21 -4.35 -12.49
N TRP A 26 8.43 -5.60 -12.93
CA TRP A 26 7.92 -6.11 -14.21
C TRP A 26 6.40 -6.00 -14.34
N MET A 27 5.67 -6.33 -13.26
CA MET A 27 4.21 -6.25 -13.25
C MET A 27 3.69 -4.81 -13.15
N GLY A 28 4.53 -3.84 -12.84
CA GLY A 28 4.16 -2.44 -12.59
C GLY A 28 3.33 -2.23 -11.33
N GLY A 29 3.09 -3.29 -10.57
CA GLY A 29 2.27 -3.32 -9.38
C GLY A 29 1.32 -4.51 -9.37
N MET A 30 1.04 -5.06 -8.19
CA MET A 30 0.17 -6.22 -8.04
C MET A 30 -0.87 -5.95 -6.94
N GLN A 31 -2.13 -6.26 -7.22
CA GLN A 31 -3.17 -6.13 -6.21
C GLN A 31 -2.86 -6.99 -4.98
N ALA A 32 -2.94 -6.40 -3.79
CA ALA A 32 -2.57 -7.02 -2.52
C ALA A 32 -3.64 -6.82 -1.44
N GLN A 33 -4.92 -6.89 -1.82
CA GLN A 33 -6.05 -6.70 -0.91
C GLN A 33 -6.08 -7.76 0.19
N ASP A 34 -5.90 -9.01 -0.17
CA ASP A 34 -5.70 -10.13 0.75
C ASP A 34 -4.19 -10.36 0.87
N TYR A 35 -3.61 -9.96 1.98
CA TYR A 35 -2.16 -9.96 2.17
C TYR A 35 -1.51 -11.36 2.06
N PRO A 36 -2.02 -12.40 2.74
CA PRO A 36 -1.48 -13.75 2.58
C PRO A 36 -1.56 -14.28 1.15
N ARG A 37 -2.70 -14.09 0.48
CA ARG A 37 -2.89 -14.54 -0.90
C ARG A 37 -2.04 -13.75 -1.90
N ALA A 38 -1.82 -12.46 -1.65
CA ALA A 38 -0.94 -11.63 -2.48
C ALA A 38 0.52 -12.09 -2.39
N LYS A 39 1.01 -12.47 -1.21
CA LYS A 39 2.34 -13.07 -1.04
C LYS A 39 2.45 -14.40 -1.78
N TRP A 40 1.42 -15.25 -1.68
CA TRP A 40 1.37 -16.49 -2.45
C TRP A 40 1.36 -16.20 -3.97
N ALA A 41 0.60 -15.20 -4.41
CA ALA A 41 0.56 -14.81 -5.82
C ALA A 41 1.91 -14.33 -6.36
N LEU A 42 2.75 -13.70 -5.54
CA LEU A 42 4.15 -13.43 -5.88
C LEU A 42 4.94 -14.73 -5.99
N GLY A 43 4.84 -15.60 -4.99
CA GLY A 43 5.60 -16.84 -4.93
C GLY A 43 5.41 -17.74 -6.14
N VAL A 44 4.17 -17.93 -6.62
CA VAL A 44 3.88 -18.80 -7.78
C VAL A 44 4.41 -18.25 -9.11
N ARG A 45 4.82 -16.99 -9.14
CA ARG A 45 5.39 -16.31 -10.32
C ARG A 45 6.92 -16.23 -10.31
N LEU A 46 7.55 -16.76 -9.29
CA LEU A 46 9.01 -16.77 -9.13
C LEU A 46 9.58 -18.15 -9.42
N LYS A 47 10.84 -18.21 -9.88
CA LYS A 47 11.52 -19.47 -10.26
C LYS A 47 11.79 -20.36 -9.08
N SER A 48 11.65 -20.24 -7.94
CA SER A 48 12.02 -21.09 -6.77
C SER A 48 11.84 -20.28 -5.49
N ALA A 49 10.64 -19.70 -5.33
CA ALA A 49 10.39 -18.90 -4.16
C ALA A 49 9.78 -19.71 -3.03
N THR A 50 10.18 -19.35 -1.83
CA THR A 50 9.48 -19.67 -0.59
C THR A 50 8.79 -18.41 -0.08
N ILE A 51 7.81 -18.56 0.79
CA ILE A 51 7.16 -17.43 1.46
C ILE A 51 8.20 -16.54 2.16
N ARG A 52 9.27 -17.12 2.66
CA ARG A 52 10.35 -16.41 3.35
C ARG A 52 11.09 -15.43 2.45
N VAL A 53 11.29 -15.75 1.17
CA VAL A 53 11.91 -14.82 0.20
C VAL A 53 11.04 -13.59 -0.01
N VAL A 54 9.73 -13.78 -0.10
CA VAL A 54 8.76 -12.67 -0.24
C VAL A 54 8.70 -11.82 1.03
N ASP A 55 8.64 -12.47 2.21
CA ASP A 55 8.62 -11.77 3.49
C ASP A 55 9.90 -10.95 3.72
N GLU A 56 11.04 -11.48 3.31
CA GLU A 56 12.32 -10.77 3.41
C GLU A 56 12.37 -9.53 2.51
N ALA A 57 11.88 -9.62 1.27
CA ALA A 57 11.80 -8.47 0.36
C ALA A 57 10.88 -7.36 0.91
N ILE A 58 9.76 -7.75 1.54
CA ILE A 58 8.86 -6.79 2.21
C ILE A 58 9.54 -6.19 3.44
N ARG A 59 10.20 -6.99 4.27
CA ARG A 59 10.89 -6.54 5.49
C ARG A 59 12.03 -5.56 5.18
N ARG A 60 12.76 -5.77 4.08
CA ARG A 60 13.81 -4.84 3.62
C ARG A 60 13.25 -3.56 3.00
N GLY A 61 11.96 -3.49 2.73
CA GLY A 61 11.36 -2.37 2.03
C GLY A 61 11.56 -2.36 0.51
N ASP A 62 12.03 -3.46 -0.09
CA ASP A 62 12.16 -3.59 -1.53
C ASP A 62 10.78 -3.60 -2.21
N ILE A 63 9.80 -4.17 -1.50
CA ILE A 63 8.38 -4.19 -1.87
C ILE A 63 7.58 -3.52 -0.75
N LEU A 64 6.74 -2.59 -1.14
CA LEU A 64 5.84 -1.86 -0.25
C LEU A 64 4.40 -2.22 -0.56
N ARG A 65 3.55 -2.23 0.49
CA ARG A 65 2.11 -2.42 0.33
C ARG A 65 1.39 -1.12 0.64
N THR A 66 0.75 -0.54 -0.37
CA THR A 66 0.12 0.78 -0.25
C THR A 66 -1.11 0.90 -1.17
N HIS A 67 -1.83 2.02 -1.05
CA HIS A 67 -2.91 2.39 -1.96
C HIS A 67 -2.33 3.21 -3.11
N VAL A 68 -2.34 2.63 -4.31
CA VAL A 68 -1.96 3.31 -5.56
C VAL A 68 -2.94 2.95 -6.67
N MET A 69 -3.06 3.78 -7.70
CA MET A 69 -3.92 3.61 -8.87
C MET A 69 -5.43 3.61 -8.54
N ARG A 70 -5.84 2.86 -7.57
CA ARG A 70 -7.20 2.75 -7.02
C ARG A 70 -7.12 2.69 -5.49
N PRO A 71 -8.20 2.99 -4.76
CA PRO A 71 -8.22 2.86 -3.29
C PRO A 71 -8.30 1.39 -2.86
N THR A 72 -7.38 0.57 -3.37
CA THR A 72 -7.16 -0.84 -3.02
C THR A 72 -5.67 -1.05 -2.77
N TRP A 73 -5.35 -2.00 -1.90
CA TRP A 73 -3.97 -2.34 -1.58
C TRP A 73 -3.24 -2.94 -2.77
N HIS A 74 -2.01 -2.47 -3.03
CA HIS A 74 -1.11 -3.00 -4.04
C HIS A 74 0.28 -3.24 -3.47
N PHE A 75 0.98 -4.24 -3.99
CA PHE A 75 2.42 -4.32 -3.89
C PHE A 75 3.04 -3.51 -5.02
N VAL A 76 3.98 -2.66 -4.66
CA VAL A 76 4.77 -1.83 -5.56
C VAL A 76 6.24 -1.86 -5.11
N THR A 77 7.17 -1.50 -5.97
CA THR A 77 8.56 -1.35 -5.57
C THR A 77 8.79 -0.03 -4.82
N SER A 78 9.81 0.00 -3.98
CA SER A 78 10.23 1.24 -3.30
C SER A 78 10.67 2.34 -4.27
N GLU A 79 11.13 1.98 -5.47
CA GLU A 79 11.53 2.91 -6.53
C GLU A 79 10.32 3.55 -7.21
N ASP A 80 9.23 2.79 -7.37
CA ASP A 80 8.06 3.23 -8.13
C ASP A 80 7.01 3.96 -7.29
N ILE A 81 6.99 3.76 -5.97
CA ILE A 81 5.92 4.24 -5.10
C ILE A 81 5.68 5.75 -5.23
N ARG A 82 6.73 6.55 -5.32
CA ARG A 82 6.62 8.02 -5.31
C ARG A 82 5.90 8.56 -6.55
N TRP A 83 6.28 8.08 -7.73
CA TRP A 83 5.62 8.54 -8.96
C TRP A 83 4.21 7.95 -9.09
N MET A 84 3.98 6.72 -8.62
CA MET A 84 2.65 6.11 -8.61
C MET A 84 1.69 6.85 -7.67
N LEU A 85 2.13 7.23 -6.48
CA LEU A 85 1.35 8.07 -5.57
C LEU A 85 1.05 9.43 -6.21
N LYS A 86 2.04 10.09 -6.79
CA LYS A 86 1.84 11.39 -7.48
C LYS A 86 0.82 11.29 -8.61
N LEU A 87 0.86 10.22 -9.39
CA LEU A 87 -0.06 9.98 -10.51
C LEU A 87 -1.49 9.72 -10.03
N SER A 88 -1.66 8.99 -8.94
CA SER A 88 -2.96 8.50 -8.47
C SER A 88 -3.57 9.30 -7.31
N SER A 89 -2.82 10.20 -6.67
CA SER A 89 -3.22 10.91 -5.45
C SER A 89 -4.59 11.59 -5.57
N GLN A 90 -4.82 12.38 -6.61
CA GLN A 90 -6.08 13.10 -6.77
C GLN A 90 -7.29 12.15 -6.84
N ARG A 91 -7.14 11.03 -7.52
CA ARG A 91 -8.20 10.02 -7.63
C ARG A 91 -8.45 9.32 -6.28
N ILE A 92 -7.39 9.01 -5.55
CA ILE A 92 -7.47 8.38 -4.23
C ILE A 92 -8.14 9.34 -3.24
N ILE A 93 -7.70 10.60 -3.20
CA ILE A 93 -8.29 11.64 -2.35
C ILE A 93 -9.79 11.78 -2.62
N THR A 94 -10.19 11.88 -3.89
CA THR A 94 -11.60 12.00 -4.27
C THR A 94 -12.40 10.78 -3.81
N ALA A 95 -11.88 9.57 -4.01
CA ALA A 95 -12.54 8.34 -3.59
C ALA A 95 -12.64 8.23 -2.05
N CYS A 96 -11.57 8.56 -1.32
CA CYS A 96 -11.57 8.58 0.15
C CYS A 96 -12.58 9.58 0.70
N ASN A 97 -12.62 10.79 0.17
CA ASN A 97 -13.57 11.81 0.58
C ASN A 97 -15.03 11.39 0.31
N SER A 98 -15.30 10.82 -0.87
CA SER A 98 -16.63 10.29 -1.21
C SER A 98 -17.06 9.18 -0.27
N PHE A 99 -16.15 8.26 0.02
CA PHE A 99 -16.41 7.13 0.92
C PHE A 99 -16.61 7.58 2.38
N ALA A 100 -15.83 8.53 2.87
CA ALA A 100 -16.01 9.12 4.20
C ALA A 100 -17.40 9.76 4.33
N ARG A 101 -17.79 10.60 3.36
CA ARG A 101 -19.12 11.26 3.35
C ARG A 101 -20.26 10.25 3.29
N SER A 102 -20.15 9.18 2.51
CA SER A 102 -21.19 8.14 2.44
C SER A 102 -21.39 7.40 3.77
N ASN A 103 -20.38 7.43 4.65
CA ASN A 103 -20.44 6.90 6.02
C ASN A 103 -20.73 7.98 7.07
N GLY A 104 -21.17 9.17 6.66
CA GLY A 104 -21.51 10.27 7.58
C GLY A 104 -20.29 10.92 8.25
N ILE A 105 -19.08 10.69 7.74
CA ILE A 105 -17.83 11.24 8.28
C ILE A 105 -17.41 12.41 7.40
N ASP A 106 -17.42 13.61 7.97
CA ASP A 106 -16.88 14.83 7.33
C ASP A 106 -15.57 15.23 8.01
N ILE A 107 -14.48 15.18 7.26
CA ILE A 107 -13.14 15.50 7.75
C ILE A 107 -12.69 16.79 7.07
N PRO A 108 -12.54 17.89 7.82
CA PRO A 108 -12.08 19.16 7.24
C PRO A 108 -10.60 19.07 6.82
N GLU A 109 -10.24 19.82 5.81
CA GLU A 109 -8.86 19.84 5.25
C GLU A 109 -7.81 20.22 6.32
N SER A 110 -8.17 21.10 7.25
CA SER A 110 -7.31 21.47 8.36
C SER A 110 -6.95 20.29 9.28
N LEU A 111 -7.82 19.28 9.37
CA LEU A 111 -7.57 18.08 10.16
C LEU A 111 -6.57 17.15 9.44
N TYR A 112 -6.68 17.02 8.11
CA TYR A 112 -5.69 16.30 7.30
C TYR A 112 -4.30 16.93 7.42
N THR A 113 -4.20 18.26 7.34
CA THR A 113 -2.93 18.98 7.50
C THR A 113 -2.32 18.70 8.87
N LYS A 114 -3.10 18.86 9.95
CA LYS A 114 -2.62 18.58 11.31
C LYS A 114 -2.18 17.12 11.49
N ALA A 115 -2.95 16.18 10.93
CA ALA A 115 -2.62 14.76 10.98
C ALA A 115 -1.31 14.46 10.26
N ASN A 116 -1.12 14.98 9.05
CA ASN A 116 0.09 14.79 8.26
C ASN A 116 1.32 15.39 8.96
N ASP A 117 1.22 16.59 9.51
CA ASP A 117 2.30 17.22 10.26
C ASP A 117 2.69 16.40 11.49
N HIS A 118 1.69 15.81 12.16
CA HIS A 118 1.93 14.95 13.31
C HIS A 118 2.56 13.62 12.89
N PHE A 119 2.05 12.98 11.84
CA PHE A 119 2.64 11.74 11.30
C PHE A 119 4.10 11.95 10.87
N CYS A 120 4.41 13.05 10.20
CA CYS A 120 5.79 13.36 9.84
C CYS A 120 6.72 13.40 11.08
N LYS A 121 6.27 14.02 12.17
CA LYS A 121 7.06 14.12 13.40
C LYS A 121 7.27 12.77 14.10
N ILE A 122 6.20 11.99 14.28
CA ILE A 122 6.28 10.71 15.02
C ILE A 122 6.94 9.58 14.25
N LEU A 123 6.99 9.69 12.91
CA LEU A 123 7.67 8.73 12.04
C LEU A 123 9.08 9.15 11.65
N GLU A 124 9.58 10.30 12.16
CA GLU A 124 10.93 10.77 11.92
C GLU A 124 11.96 9.81 12.52
N GLY A 125 13.18 9.78 11.95
CA GLY A 125 14.27 8.95 12.47
C GLY A 125 14.13 7.45 12.19
N ASN A 126 13.49 7.08 11.10
CA ASN A 126 13.25 5.66 10.71
C ASN A 126 12.33 4.92 11.69
N ASN A 127 11.45 5.64 12.37
CA ASN A 127 10.43 5.07 13.23
C ASN A 127 9.30 4.45 12.39
N HIS A 128 8.60 3.45 12.94
CA HIS A 128 7.45 2.81 12.29
C HIS A 128 6.37 2.52 13.34
N LEU A 129 5.14 2.74 12.97
CA LEU A 129 3.98 2.53 13.81
C LEU A 129 2.91 1.76 13.05
N THR A 130 2.20 0.90 13.76
CA THR A 130 1.00 0.25 13.25
C THR A 130 -0.14 1.26 13.11
N LYS A 131 -1.17 0.92 12.35
CA LYS A 131 -2.38 1.75 12.24
C LYS A 131 -3.00 2.05 13.61
N GLN A 132 -2.97 1.08 14.54
CA GLN A 132 -3.50 1.25 15.89
C GLN A 132 -2.67 2.28 16.66
N GLU A 133 -1.35 2.12 16.66
CA GLU A 133 -0.44 3.05 17.32
C GLU A 133 -0.53 4.48 16.75
N LEU A 134 -0.67 4.61 15.42
CA LEU A 134 -0.91 5.92 14.80
C LEU A 134 -2.23 6.54 15.31
N GLY A 135 -3.27 5.74 15.46
CA GLY A 135 -4.54 6.18 16.02
C GLY A 135 -4.41 6.65 17.47
N ASP A 136 -3.71 5.87 18.29
CA ASP A 136 -3.48 6.18 19.70
C ASP A 136 -2.67 7.49 19.85
N GLU A 137 -1.65 7.70 19.03
CA GLU A 137 -0.87 8.94 19.00
C GLU A 137 -1.72 10.15 18.58
N MET A 138 -2.63 9.99 17.63
CA MET A 138 -3.55 11.06 17.22
C MET A 138 -4.52 11.44 18.34
N VAL A 139 -5.03 10.45 19.07
CA VAL A 139 -5.91 10.70 20.25
C VAL A 139 -5.12 11.40 21.36
N LYS A 140 -3.92 10.94 21.69
CA LYS A 140 -3.04 11.59 22.69
C LYS A 140 -2.73 13.04 22.34
N ALA A 141 -2.53 13.33 21.04
CA ALA A 141 -2.26 14.68 20.56
C ALA A 141 -3.53 15.57 20.50
N GLY A 142 -4.69 15.04 20.82
CA GLY A 142 -5.97 15.77 20.75
C GLY A 142 -6.39 16.16 19.32
N ILE A 143 -5.88 15.44 18.32
CA ILE A 143 -6.13 15.74 16.91
C ILE A 143 -7.42 15.07 16.42
N ILE A 144 -7.77 13.90 16.95
CA ILE A 144 -8.96 13.15 16.55
C ILE A 144 -9.87 12.89 17.74
N PRO A 145 -11.11 13.40 17.69
CA PRO A 145 -12.13 13.05 18.66
C PRO A 145 -12.79 11.68 18.40
N ASP A 146 -12.74 11.16 17.14
CA ASP A 146 -13.39 9.92 16.73
C ASP A 146 -12.38 8.93 16.13
N PRO A 147 -12.14 7.77 16.80
CA PRO A 147 -11.26 6.73 16.28
C PRO A 147 -11.65 6.21 14.88
N ALA A 148 -12.92 6.31 14.48
CA ALA A 148 -13.37 5.91 13.14
C ALA A 148 -12.73 6.78 12.04
N ALA A 149 -12.38 8.02 12.31
CA ALA A 149 -11.75 8.93 11.38
C ALA A 149 -10.28 8.56 11.04
N VAL A 150 -9.58 7.85 11.94
CA VAL A 150 -8.16 7.48 11.79
C VAL A 150 -7.89 6.77 10.47
N GLY A 151 -8.75 5.83 10.09
CA GLY A 151 -8.61 5.07 8.86
C GLY A 151 -8.59 5.94 7.60
N TYR A 152 -9.43 6.96 7.60
CA TYR A 152 -9.52 7.90 6.47
C TYR A 152 -8.31 8.83 6.40
N LEU A 153 -7.81 9.29 7.55
CA LEU A 153 -6.65 10.17 7.64
C LEU A 153 -5.36 9.46 7.18
N ILE A 154 -5.20 8.17 7.49
CA ILE A 154 -4.03 7.40 7.07
C ILE A 154 -4.09 7.01 5.58
N THR A 155 -5.29 6.88 5.00
CA THR A 155 -5.45 6.37 3.62
C THR A 155 -5.38 7.49 2.58
N ARG A 156 -5.71 8.71 2.94
CA ARG A 156 -5.68 9.87 2.06
C ARG A 156 -4.26 10.46 1.93
#